data_56b8da359533b8d9853178ce3fd65e84
#
_entry.id   56b8da359533b8d9853178ce3fd65e84
#
_cell.length_a   1.000
_cell.length_b   1.000
_cell.length_c   1.000
_cell.angle_alpha   90.00
_cell.angle_beta   90.00
_cell.angle_gamma   90.00
#
_symmetry.space_group_name_H-M   'P 1'
#
loop_
_entity.id
_entity.type
_entity.pdbx_description
1 polymer ?
#
loop_
_entity_poly.entity_id
_entity_poly.type
_entity_poly.pdbx_seq_one_letter_code
_entity_poly.pdbx_strand_id
1 'polypeptide(L)'
;MANTFEEFGALSSHEYIAKLSRALYATAHENIDELRDFLPDSVLRNRFLRDVKRTLPSSGDSWHYEFASGNRVAAIFSSDLRPRIELWLQATDRERTMTVIGDLANIDFQDHILTLVYQPTGREIHCSYVPELEESLLETRHEPLSVTGEYTLDANSHPVRLSNVTSIEPVDLSQIQISEFAVGEKEISFATPLLFYPQLEDMQQTLVAVDDSIGLRAYAQSRTELVHEIYGHLAMLWQEYVETTDELTVDAKNVGRALRDRTRTRT
;
A
#
# COMPACT_ATOMS: atom_id res chain seq x y z
N MET A 1 8.03 16.91 0.41
CA MET A 1 8.11 15.74 1.33
C MET A 1 6.70 15.19 1.44
N ALA A 2 6.27 14.50 0.41
CA ALA A 2 4.93 13.92 0.35
C ALA A 2 5.08 12.39 0.36
N ASN A 3 4.49 11.81 1.35
CA ASN A 3 3.76 10.55 1.36
C ASN A 3 4.44 9.21 1.06
N THR A 4 5.66 8.97 1.55
CA THR A 4 6.16 7.59 1.70
C THR A 4 5.35 6.82 2.78
N PHE A 5 4.52 7.52 3.53
CA PHE A 5 3.86 7.02 4.73
C PHE A 5 2.42 6.50 4.52
N GLU A 6 1.79 6.77 3.39
CA GLU A 6 0.41 6.36 3.13
C GLU A 6 0.27 4.97 2.47
N GLU A 7 1.39 4.39 2.00
CA GLU A 7 1.42 3.08 1.33
C GLU A 7 1.44 1.86 2.28
N PHE A 8 1.42 2.06 3.59
CA PHE A 8 1.45 0.95 4.55
C PHE A 8 0.07 0.51 5.01
N GLY A 9 -0.95 0.49 4.20
CA GLY A 9 -2.28 0.01 4.58
C GLY A 9 -2.73 0.51 5.97
N ALA A 10 -3.98 0.45 6.30
CA ALA A 10 -4.51 1.03 7.55
C ALA A 10 -4.09 0.26 8.81
N LEU A 11 -2.80 0.35 9.11
CA LEU A 11 -2.28 -0.06 10.41
C LEU A 11 -2.67 0.96 11.46
N SER A 12 -2.92 0.52 12.67
CA SER A 12 -3.00 1.44 13.81
C SER A 12 -1.72 2.27 13.86
N SER A 13 -1.79 3.52 14.33
CA SER A 13 -0.61 4.38 14.42
C SER A 13 0.56 3.70 15.16
N HIS A 14 0.26 2.81 16.08
CA HIS A 14 1.24 2.02 16.82
C HIS A 14 1.92 0.95 15.96
N GLU A 15 1.17 0.20 15.18
CA GLU A 15 1.71 -0.84 14.26
C GLU A 15 2.53 -0.20 13.16
N TYR A 16 2.07 0.96 12.67
CA TYR A 16 2.80 1.75 11.69
C TYR A 16 4.18 2.17 12.22
N ILE A 17 4.23 2.77 13.42
CA ILE A 17 5.48 3.16 14.07
C ILE A 17 6.36 1.93 14.32
N ALA A 18 5.78 0.80 14.72
CA ALA A 18 6.51 -0.43 14.94
C ALA A 18 7.13 -0.96 13.64
N LYS A 19 6.38 -1.01 12.53
CA LYS A 19 6.90 -1.42 11.20
C LYS A 19 8.01 -0.49 10.72
N LEU A 20 7.81 0.82 10.80
CA LEU A 20 8.83 1.80 10.44
C LEU A 20 10.10 1.63 11.28
N SER A 21 9.95 1.47 12.60
CA SER A 21 11.07 1.26 13.50
C SER A 21 11.89 0.02 13.15
N ARG A 22 11.20 -1.08 12.78
CA ARG A 22 11.86 -2.33 12.35
C ARG A 22 12.57 -2.16 11.02
N ALA A 23 11.97 -1.48 10.04
CA ALA A 23 12.61 -1.21 8.75
C ALA A 23 13.87 -0.33 8.92
N LEU A 24 13.80 0.71 9.77
CA LEU A 24 14.96 1.53 10.11
C LEU A 24 16.03 0.72 10.85
N TYR A 25 15.63 -0.12 11.79
CA TYR A 25 16.55 -1.01 12.52
C TYR A 25 17.28 -1.97 11.57
N ALA A 26 16.54 -2.68 10.72
CA ALA A 26 17.11 -3.59 9.73
C ALA A 26 18.10 -2.87 8.79
N THR A 27 17.76 -1.64 8.37
CA THR A 27 18.64 -0.83 7.51
C THR A 27 19.93 -0.43 8.23
N ALA A 28 19.84 0.05 9.47
CA ALA A 28 21.01 0.48 10.24
C ALA A 28 21.94 -0.69 10.63
N HIS A 29 21.38 -1.90 10.77
CA HIS A 29 22.14 -3.12 11.07
C HIS A 29 22.53 -3.91 9.82
N GLU A 30 22.40 -3.30 8.65
CA GLU A 30 22.78 -3.88 7.35
C GLU A 30 22.10 -5.24 7.05
N ASN A 31 20.90 -5.46 7.56
CA ASN A 31 20.14 -6.70 7.37
C ASN A 31 19.10 -6.56 6.26
N ILE A 32 19.54 -6.77 5.00
CA ILE A 32 18.66 -6.64 3.82
C ILE A 32 17.57 -7.72 3.78
N ASP A 33 17.82 -8.91 4.30
CA ASP A 33 16.85 -10.00 4.26
C ASP A 33 15.70 -9.70 5.23
N GLU A 34 16.00 -9.21 6.43
CA GLU A 34 14.98 -8.73 7.35
C GLU A 34 14.18 -7.56 6.75
N LEU A 35 14.86 -6.63 6.04
CA LEU A 35 14.17 -5.53 5.35
C LEU A 35 13.23 -6.04 4.24
N ARG A 36 13.61 -7.08 3.51
CA ARG A 36 12.75 -7.73 2.49
C ARG A 36 11.52 -8.38 3.10
N ASP A 37 11.65 -9.00 4.26
CA ASP A 37 10.52 -9.62 4.97
C ASP A 37 9.49 -8.57 5.40
N PHE A 38 9.93 -7.35 5.77
CA PHE A 38 9.04 -6.25 6.18
C PHE A 38 8.51 -5.43 5.01
N LEU A 39 9.32 -5.26 3.98
CA LEU A 39 9.01 -4.54 2.75
C LEU A 39 9.21 -5.49 1.57
N PRO A 40 8.29 -6.45 1.37
CA PRO A 40 8.40 -7.42 0.29
C PRO A 40 8.32 -6.77 -1.09
N ASP A 41 7.50 -5.71 -1.24
CA ASP A 41 7.45 -4.93 -2.45
C ASP A 41 8.79 -4.22 -2.72
N SER A 42 9.40 -4.55 -3.87
CA SER A 42 10.71 -4.02 -4.26
C SER A 42 10.69 -2.53 -4.55
N VAL A 43 9.58 -2.00 -5.09
CA VAL A 43 9.42 -0.57 -5.41
C VAL A 43 9.33 0.24 -4.13
N LEU A 44 8.49 -0.20 -3.19
CA LEU A 44 8.33 0.43 -1.90
C LEU A 44 9.62 0.38 -1.09
N ARG A 45 10.30 -0.78 -1.07
CA ARG A 45 11.60 -0.95 -0.43
C ARG A 45 12.67 -0.03 -1.02
N ASN A 46 12.74 0.10 -2.34
CA ASN A 46 13.68 0.98 -3.01
C ASN A 46 13.40 2.45 -2.72
N ARG A 47 12.13 2.85 -2.70
CA ARG A 47 11.71 4.20 -2.31
C ARG A 47 12.14 4.51 -0.88
N PHE A 48 11.83 3.63 0.06
CA PHE A 48 12.27 3.74 1.45
C PHE A 48 13.79 3.88 1.56
N LEU A 49 14.57 3.02 0.90
CA LEU A 49 16.03 3.07 0.91
C LEU A 49 16.60 4.37 0.31
N ARG A 50 15.98 4.90 -0.76
CA ARG A 50 16.36 6.19 -1.34
C ARG A 50 16.08 7.35 -0.39
N ASP A 51 14.94 7.34 0.29
CA ASP A 51 14.61 8.38 1.26
C ASP A 51 15.53 8.30 2.48
N VAL A 52 15.83 7.13 3.00
CA VAL A 52 16.87 6.97 4.03
C VAL A 52 18.21 7.51 3.54
N LYS A 53 18.66 7.14 2.34
CA LYS A 53 19.93 7.62 1.76
C LYS A 53 19.98 9.14 1.65
N ARG A 54 18.86 9.80 1.30
CA ARG A 54 18.78 11.29 1.21
C ARG A 54 18.99 11.96 2.56
N THR A 55 18.57 11.31 3.64
CA THR A 55 18.73 11.85 5.00
C THR A 55 20.09 11.56 5.60
N LEU A 56 20.88 10.60 5.08
CA LEU A 56 22.19 10.28 5.61
C LEU A 56 23.19 11.44 5.47
N PRO A 57 24.11 11.59 6.44
CA PRO A 57 25.24 12.52 6.32
C PRO A 57 26.00 12.33 5.02
N SER A 58 26.61 13.39 4.51
CA SER A 58 27.50 13.30 3.33
C SER A 58 28.77 12.53 3.67
N SER A 59 29.41 11.95 2.64
CA SER A 59 30.70 11.30 2.85
C SER A 59 31.73 12.32 3.36
N GLY A 60 32.33 12.02 4.52
CA GLY A 60 33.28 12.89 5.20
C GLY A 60 32.68 13.73 6.35
N ASP A 61 31.37 13.76 6.52
CA ASP A 61 30.75 14.33 7.71
C ASP A 61 31.03 13.46 8.94
N SER A 62 31.36 14.11 10.05
CA SER A 62 31.65 13.44 11.33
C SER A 62 30.40 13.26 12.22
N TRP A 63 29.24 13.73 11.80
CA TRP A 63 28.00 13.59 12.55
C TRP A 63 27.18 12.38 12.10
N HIS A 64 26.36 11.89 12.98
CA HIS A 64 25.39 10.85 12.72
C HIS A 64 24.08 11.22 13.43
N TYR A 65 22.99 10.55 13.11
CA TYR A 65 21.78 10.64 13.91
C TYR A 65 21.37 9.28 14.42
N GLU A 66 20.71 9.31 15.55
CA GLU A 66 20.24 8.16 16.26
C GLU A 66 18.72 8.11 16.21
N PHE A 67 18.21 6.96 15.87
CA PHE A 67 16.80 6.65 16.03
C PHE A 67 16.64 5.95 17.37
N ALA A 68 15.89 6.56 18.29
CA ALA A 68 15.68 6.04 19.64
C ALA A 68 14.20 5.67 19.86
N SER A 69 13.97 4.54 20.53
CA SER A 69 12.66 4.13 21.01
C SER A 69 12.69 4.10 22.54
N GLY A 70 12.00 5.06 23.14
CA GLY A 70 12.12 5.33 24.58
C GLY A 70 13.53 5.78 24.96
N ASN A 71 14.16 5.14 25.95
CA ASN A 71 15.51 5.46 26.41
C ASN A 71 16.61 4.60 25.76
N ARG A 72 16.33 3.87 24.68
CA ARG A 72 17.30 3.01 23.98
C ARG A 72 17.50 3.50 22.56
N VAL A 73 18.76 3.67 22.17
CA VAL A 73 19.12 3.87 20.76
C VAL A 73 18.82 2.57 20.03
N ALA A 74 17.91 2.65 19.06
CA ALA A 74 17.50 1.50 18.27
C ALA A 74 18.31 1.38 16.97
N ALA A 75 18.75 2.50 16.39
CA ALA A 75 19.48 2.52 15.14
C ALA A 75 20.39 3.77 15.05
N ILE A 76 21.56 3.62 14.44
CA ILE A 76 22.51 4.70 14.18
C ILE A 76 22.68 4.83 12.67
N PHE A 77 22.55 6.05 12.17
CA PHE A 77 22.64 6.38 10.76
C PHE A 77 23.83 7.29 10.50
N SER A 78 24.88 6.73 9.93
CA SER A 78 26.12 7.42 9.54
C SER A 78 26.30 7.44 8.02
N SER A 79 27.28 8.20 7.55
CA SER A 79 27.67 8.22 6.13
C SER A 79 28.11 6.85 5.59
N ASP A 80 28.56 5.95 6.47
CA ASP A 80 29.06 4.62 6.11
C ASP A 80 27.99 3.69 5.54
N LEU A 81 26.71 3.97 5.84
CA LEU A 81 25.58 3.22 5.27
C LEU A 81 25.31 3.55 3.78
N ARG A 82 25.80 4.69 3.26
CA ARG A 82 25.56 5.09 1.87
C ARG A 82 26.00 4.06 0.84
N PRO A 83 27.25 3.54 0.87
CA PRO A 83 27.68 2.54 -0.11
C PRO A 83 26.87 1.24 -0.02
N ARG A 84 26.45 0.86 1.18
CA ARG A 84 25.66 -0.34 1.39
C ARG A 84 24.26 -0.19 0.80
N ILE A 85 23.60 0.93 1.06
CA ILE A 85 22.27 1.22 0.47
C ILE A 85 22.37 1.30 -1.06
N GLU A 86 23.43 1.88 -1.61
CA GLU A 86 23.66 1.89 -3.06
C GLU A 86 23.76 0.48 -3.64
N LEU A 87 24.52 -0.40 -2.96
CA LEU A 87 24.62 -1.80 -3.38
C LEU A 87 23.26 -2.51 -3.36
N TRP A 88 22.46 -2.27 -2.35
CA TRP A 88 21.11 -2.84 -2.25
C TRP A 88 20.17 -2.32 -3.32
N LEU A 89 20.20 -1.03 -3.60
CA LEU A 89 19.42 -0.44 -4.69
C LEU A 89 19.79 -1.06 -6.05
N GLN A 90 21.10 -1.25 -6.31
CA GLN A 90 21.57 -1.91 -7.53
C GLN A 90 21.21 -3.41 -7.60
N ALA A 91 21.20 -4.10 -6.47
CA ALA A 91 20.79 -5.51 -6.41
C ALA A 91 19.29 -5.70 -6.62
N THR A 92 18.47 -4.75 -6.13
CA THR A 92 17.01 -4.79 -6.25
C THR A 92 16.54 -4.41 -7.65
N ASP A 93 17.32 -3.70 -8.46
CA ASP A 93 17.01 -3.49 -9.89
C ASP A 93 16.89 -4.81 -10.68
N ARG A 94 17.18 -5.96 -10.05
CA ARG A 94 16.96 -7.30 -10.59
C ARG A 94 15.63 -7.93 -10.15
N GLU A 95 14.94 -7.40 -9.14
CA GLU A 95 13.57 -7.77 -8.76
C GLU A 95 12.64 -6.85 -9.56
N ARG A 96 12.23 -7.28 -10.75
CA ARG A 96 11.70 -6.39 -11.80
C ARG A 96 10.21 -6.44 -11.99
N THR A 97 9.44 -6.97 -11.06
CA THR A 97 7.99 -7.06 -11.23
C THR A 97 7.28 -5.99 -10.40
N MET A 98 6.39 -5.25 -11.05
CA MET A 98 5.46 -4.33 -10.37
C MET A 98 4.09 -4.36 -11.03
N THR A 99 3.09 -3.93 -10.27
CA THR A 99 1.75 -3.66 -10.77
C THR A 99 1.59 -2.15 -10.98
N VAL A 100 1.07 -1.76 -12.13
CA VAL A 100 0.74 -0.39 -12.48
C VAL A 100 -0.74 -0.31 -12.79
N ILE A 101 -1.43 0.67 -12.20
CA ILE A 101 -2.82 0.99 -12.53
C ILE A 101 -2.82 2.23 -13.43
N GLY A 102 -3.55 2.16 -14.53
CA GLY A 102 -3.67 3.29 -15.47
C GLY A 102 -4.84 3.15 -16.40
N ASP A 103 -5.20 4.28 -17.03
CA ASP A 103 -6.24 4.30 -18.04
C ASP A 103 -5.71 3.78 -19.37
N LEU A 104 -6.46 2.91 -20.02
CA LEU A 104 -6.10 2.37 -21.33
C LEU A 104 -6.17 3.48 -22.38
N ALA A 105 -5.01 3.84 -22.96
CA ALA A 105 -4.91 4.82 -24.03
C ALA A 105 -4.96 4.19 -25.43
N ASN A 106 -4.24 3.08 -25.62
CA ASN A 106 -4.14 2.40 -26.91
C ASN A 106 -3.83 0.91 -26.74
N ILE A 107 -4.26 0.10 -27.73
CA ILE A 107 -3.86 -1.31 -27.88
C ILE A 107 -3.39 -1.51 -29.30
N ASP A 108 -2.17 -2.03 -29.45
CA ASP A 108 -1.65 -2.55 -30.71
C ASP A 108 -1.61 -4.08 -30.63
N PHE A 109 -2.59 -4.70 -31.28
CA PHE A 109 -2.69 -6.16 -31.32
C PHE A 109 -1.66 -6.80 -32.27
N GLN A 110 -1.08 -6.04 -33.20
CA GLN A 110 -0.07 -6.57 -34.11
C GLN A 110 1.27 -6.74 -33.42
N ASP A 111 1.66 -5.73 -32.62
CA ASP A 111 2.93 -5.72 -31.91
C ASP A 111 2.79 -6.17 -30.42
N HIS A 112 1.58 -6.56 -30.00
CA HIS A 112 1.23 -6.96 -28.63
C HIS A 112 1.68 -5.93 -27.59
N ILE A 113 1.34 -4.66 -27.84
CA ILE A 113 1.65 -3.53 -26.96
C ILE A 113 0.36 -2.87 -26.53
N LEU A 114 0.17 -2.71 -25.22
CA LEU A 114 -0.84 -1.80 -24.68
C LEU A 114 -0.16 -0.55 -24.13
N THR A 115 -0.83 0.58 -24.21
CA THR A 115 -0.36 1.86 -23.67
C THR A 115 -1.32 2.32 -22.58
N LEU A 116 -0.79 2.54 -21.38
CA LEU A 116 -1.52 3.07 -20.24
C LEU A 116 -1.12 4.53 -19.98
N VAL A 117 -2.08 5.38 -19.62
CA VAL A 117 -1.80 6.66 -18.99
C VAL A 117 -1.60 6.44 -17.49
N TYR A 118 -0.37 6.64 -17.03
CA TYR A 118 -0.01 6.50 -15.62
C TYR A 118 -0.27 7.82 -14.89
N GLN A 119 -1.36 7.88 -14.15
CA GLN A 119 -1.87 9.10 -13.54
C GLN A 119 -0.87 9.82 -12.63
N PRO A 120 -0.05 9.15 -11.79
CA PRO A 120 0.94 9.84 -10.94
C PRO A 120 1.91 10.75 -11.69
N THR A 121 2.16 10.49 -12.97
CA THR A 121 3.05 11.34 -13.80
C THR A 121 2.35 11.96 -15.01
N GLY A 122 1.14 11.52 -15.35
CA GLY A 122 0.41 11.86 -16.57
C GLY A 122 1.09 11.36 -17.85
N ARG A 123 2.02 10.41 -17.74
CA ARG A 123 2.81 9.87 -18.87
C ARG A 123 2.25 8.55 -19.35
N GLU A 124 2.49 8.26 -20.61
CA GLU A 124 2.21 6.97 -21.21
C GLU A 124 3.27 5.93 -20.82
N ILE A 125 2.81 4.74 -20.44
CA ILE A 125 3.62 3.56 -20.19
C ILE A 125 3.30 2.53 -21.25
N HIS A 126 4.32 2.05 -21.96
CA HIS A 126 4.16 0.96 -22.92
C HIS A 126 4.38 -0.39 -22.25
N CYS A 127 3.38 -1.27 -22.35
CA CYS A 127 3.37 -2.59 -21.73
C CYS A 127 3.36 -3.65 -22.83
N SER A 128 4.45 -4.42 -22.95
CA SER A 128 4.54 -5.53 -23.92
C SER A 128 4.00 -6.81 -23.26
N TYR A 129 2.98 -7.41 -23.89
CA TYR A 129 2.26 -8.58 -23.37
C TYR A 129 2.33 -9.77 -24.34
N VAL A 130 1.92 -10.94 -23.88
CA VAL A 130 1.83 -12.15 -24.69
C VAL A 130 0.43 -12.32 -25.27
N PRO A 131 0.25 -12.95 -26.45
CA PRO A 131 -1.06 -13.06 -27.12
C PRO A 131 -2.17 -13.69 -26.25
N GLU A 132 -1.80 -14.54 -25.30
CA GLU A 132 -2.72 -15.22 -24.40
C GLU A 132 -3.50 -14.26 -23.47
N LEU A 133 -3.00 -13.03 -23.31
CA LEU A 133 -3.65 -11.99 -22.48
C LEU A 133 -4.62 -11.11 -23.28
N GLU A 134 -4.76 -11.29 -24.59
CA GLU A 134 -5.63 -10.45 -25.43
C GLU A 134 -7.11 -10.57 -25.07
N GLU A 135 -7.56 -11.77 -24.69
CA GLU A 135 -8.96 -12.00 -24.31
C GLU A 135 -9.39 -11.08 -23.17
N SER A 136 -8.52 -10.90 -22.16
CA SER A 136 -8.76 -9.99 -21.04
C SER A 136 -8.89 -8.53 -21.49
N LEU A 137 -8.18 -8.11 -22.54
CA LEU A 137 -8.21 -6.75 -23.07
C LEU A 137 -9.49 -6.44 -23.86
N LEU A 138 -10.10 -7.44 -24.48
CA LEU A 138 -11.29 -7.25 -25.30
C LEU A 138 -12.54 -6.94 -24.46
N GLU A 139 -12.58 -7.41 -23.22
CA GLU A 139 -13.70 -7.24 -22.30
C GLU A 139 -13.66 -5.90 -21.54
N THR A 140 -12.51 -5.21 -21.49
CA THR A 140 -12.23 -4.13 -20.50
C THR A 140 -11.99 -2.74 -21.10
N ARG A 141 -12.66 -2.39 -22.19
CA ARG A 141 -12.36 -1.19 -23.01
C ARG A 141 -12.52 0.17 -22.33
N HIS A 142 -13.12 0.28 -21.16
CA HIS A 142 -13.50 1.57 -20.53
C HIS A 142 -13.16 1.68 -19.04
N GLU A 143 -12.45 0.73 -18.48
CA GLU A 143 -12.09 0.70 -17.05
C GLU A 143 -10.59 0.90 -16.90
N PRO A 144 -10.11 1.48 -15.78
CA PRO A 144 -8.70 1.47 -15.50
C PRO A 144 -8.20 0.04 -15.40
N LEU A 145 -7.00 -0.22 -15.92
CA LEU A 145 -6.38 -1.52 -15.92
C LEU A 145 -5.29 -1.60 -14.88
N SER A 146 -5.23 -2.73 -14.20
CA SER A 146 -4.11 -3.17 -13.37
C SER A 146 -3.23 -4.08 -14.21
N VAL A 147 -1.99 -3.69 -14.47
CA VAL A 147 -1.05 -4.43 -15.30
C VAL A 147 0.19 -4.79 -14.50
N THR A 148 0.47 -6.08 -14.38
CA THR A 148 1.65 -6.61 -13.68
C THR A 148 2.68 -7.10 -14.67
N GLY A 149 3.92 -6.66 -14.52
CA GLY A 149 5.01 -7.05 -15.41
C GLY A 149 6.37 -6.57 -14.94
N GLU A 150 7.42 -6.89 -15.68
CA GLU A 150 8.76 -6.37 -15.43
C GLU A 150 8.85 -4.91 -15.86
N TYR A 151 9.33 -4.05 -14.98
CA TYR A 151 9.37 -2.62 -15.21
C TYR A 151 10.75 -2.06 -15.54
N THR A 152 10.75 -0.94 -16.25
CA THR A 152 11.91 -0.06 -16.42
C THR A 152 11.57 1.31 -15.82
N LEU A 153 12.44 1.85 -14.96
CA LEU A 153 12.25 3.15 -14.32
C LEU A 153 13.07 4.24 -15.02
N ASP A 154 12.56 5.48 -14.95
CA ASP A 154 13.34 6.69 -15.26
C ASP A 154 14.25 7.11 -14.09
N ALA A 155 15.02 8.18 -14.28
CA ALA A 155 15.92 8.72 -13.26
C ALA A 155 15.19 9.18 -11.97
N ASN A 156 13.88 9.43 -12.04
CA ASN A 156 13.04 9.84 -10.92
C ASN A 156 12.31 8.65 -10.27
N SER A 157 12.60 7.42 -10.72
CA SER A 157 11.98 6.19 -10.23
C SER A 157 10.50 6.03 -10.62
N HIS A 158 10.07 6.66 -11.70
CA HIS A 158 8.76 6.42 -12.27
C HIS A 158 8.85 5.34 -13.36
N PRO A 159 7.84 4.45 -13.46
CA PRO A 159 7.78 3.45 -14.53
C PRO A 159 7.64 4.15 -15.88
N VAL A 160 8.41 3.69 -16.86
CA VAL A 160 8.33 4.17 -18.26
C VAL A 160 7.97 3.05 -19.23
N ARG A 161 8.16 1.81 -18.82
CA ARG A 161 7.85 0.64 -19.63
C ARG A 161 7.63 -0.58 -18.74
N LEU A 162 6.65 -1.42 -19.12
CA LEU A 162 6.51 -2.77 -18.62
C LEU A 162 6.80 -3.78 -19.75
N SER A 163 7.50 -4.84 -19.41
CA SER A 163 7.76 -6.00 -20.31
C SER A 163 7.41 -7.28 -19.56
N ASN A 164 7.34 -8.39 -20.30
CA ASN A 164 6.97 -9.69 -19.73
C ASN A 164 5.73 -9.58 -18.82
N VAL A 165 4.69 -8.91 -19.35
CA VAL A 165 3.42 -8.74 -18.64
C VAL A 165 2.83 -10.09 -18.32
N THR A 166 2.52 -10.33 -17.04
CA THR A 166 1.99 -11.60 -16.52
C THR A 166 0.50 -11.53 -16.19
N SER A 167 -0.04 -10.33 -15.96
CA SER A 167 -1.47 -10.12 -15.69
C SER A 167 -1.92 -8.77 -16.25
N ILE A 168 -3.13 -8.76 -16.79
CA ILE A 168 -3.90 -7.58 -17.20
C ILE A 168 -5.31 -7.79 -16.69
N GLU A 169 -5.74 -6.98 -15.73
CA GLU A 169 -7.04 -7.12 -15.09
C GLU A 169 -7.75 -5.76 -15.01
N PRO A 170 -9.09 -5.71 -15.20
CA PRO A 170 -9.84 -4.50 -14.92
C PRO A 170 -9.79 -4.19 -13.42
N VAL A 171 -9.72 -2.91 -13.09
CA VAL A 171 -9.83 -2.47 -11.70
C VAL A 171 -11.31 -2.48 -11.31
N ASP A 172 -11.70 -3.46 -10.50
CA ASP A 172 -13.08 -3.61 -10.05
C ASP A 172 -13.45 -2.59 -8.96
N LEU A 173 -14.13 -1.52 -9.36
CA LEU A 173 -14.67 -0.47 -8.48
C LEU A 173 -16.13 -0.72 -8.09
N SER A 174 -16.69 -1.90 -8.34
CA SER A 174 -18.06 -2.22 -7.95
C SER A 174 -18.27 -2.14 -6.44
N GLN A 175 -19.50 -1.89 -6.04
CA GLN A 175 -19.89 -1.78 -4.63
C GLN A 175 -19.47 -2.99 -3.81
N ILE A 176 -18.87 -2.74 -2.63
CA ILE A 176 -18.58 -3.75 -1.59
C ILE A 176 -19.69 -3.69 -0.54
N GLN A 177 -20.24 -4.84 -0.22
CA GLN A 177 -21.30 -4.98 0.80
C GLN A 177 -20.79 -5.84 1.94
N ILE A 178 -20.81 -5.30 3.17
CA ILE A 178 -20.41 -6.01 4.39
C ILE A 178 -21.64 -6.19 5.27
N SER A 179 -22.06 -7.43 5.47
CA SER A 179 -23.21 -7.80 6.29
C SER A 179 -22.83 -8.19 7.71
N GLU A 180 -21.62 -8.70 7.91
CA GLU A 180 -21.11 -9.18 9.19
C GLU A 180 -19.58 -9.14 9.20
N PHE A 181 -19.00 -9.16 10.40
CA PHE A 181 -17.56 -9.26 10.61
C PHE A 181 -17.25 -10.00 11.91
N ALA A 182 -16.04 -10.54 12.05
CA ALA A 182 -15.60 -11.28 13.21
C ALA A 182 -14.69 -10.46 14.11
N VAL A 183 -14.87 -10.59 15.43
CA VAL A 183 -13.98 -10.03 16.45
C VAL A 183 -13.63 -11.16 17.43
N GLY A 184 -12.43 -11.71 17.29
CA GLY A 184 -12.06 -12.93 17.98
C GLY A 184 -13.00 -14.09 17.61
N GLU A 185 -13.69 -14.65 18.60
CA GLU A 185 -14.67 -15.75 18.40
C GLU A 185 -16.12 -15.23 18.20
N LYS A 186 -16.33 -13.91 18.26
CA LYS A 186 -17.67 -13.31 18.14
C LYS A 186 -17.94 -12.92 16.69
N GLU A 187 -19.14 -13.22 16.24
CA GLU A 187 -19.66 -12.76 14.95
C GLU A 187 -20.64 -11.60 15.18
N ILE A 188 -20.40 -10.50 14.52
CA ILE A 188 -21.15 -9.25 14.66
C ILE A 188 -21.84 -8.96 13.33
N SER A 189 -23.18 -8.96 13.33
CA SER A 189 -23.96 -8.71 12.12
C SER A 189 -24.48 -7.27 12.10
N PHE A 190 -24.50 -6.63 10.93
CA PHE A 190 -25.13 -5.34 10.72
C PHE A 190 -26.65 -5.51 10.55
N ALA A 191 -27.42 -4.58 11.11
CA ALA A 191 -28.88 -4.53 10.91
C ALA A 191 -29.23 -4.21 9.45
N THR A 192 -28.41 -3.37 8.82
CA THR A 192 -28.40 -3.07 7.39
C THR A 192 -26.95 -3.15 6.93
N PRO A 193 -26.66 -3.88 5.86
CA PRO A 193 -25.27 -4.01 5.37
C PRO A 193 -24.59 -2.67 5.16
N LEU A 194 -23.34 -2.55 5.50
CA LEU A 194 -22.50 -1.42 5.14
C LEU A 194 -22.17 -1.50 3.64
N LEU A 195 -22.28 -0.38 2.96
CA LEU A 195 -22.01 -0.26 1.54
C LEU A 195 -20.82 0.65 1.33
N PHE A 196 -19.78 0.13 0.71
CA PHE A 196 -18.61 0.89 0.31
C PHE A 196 -18.58 1.01 -1.20
N TYR A 197 -18.19 2.17 -1.69
CA TYR A 197 -17.98 2.45 -3.12
C TYR A 197 -16.49 2.71 -3.30
N PRO A 198 -15.70 1.68 -3.68
CA PRO A 198 -14.28 1.84 -3.88
C PRO A 198 -13.98 2.96 -4.88
N GLN A 199 -12.97 3.73 -4.60
CA GLN A 199 -12.43 4.74 -5.50
C GLN A 199 -10.96 4.46 -5.75
N LEU A 200 -10.48 4.74 -6.95
CA LEU A 200 -9.05 4.69 -7.25
C LEU A 200 -8.42 6.02 -6.82
N GLU A 201 -7.46 5.95 -5.93
CA GLU A 201 -6.57 7.08 -5.64
C GLU A 201 -5.41 7.04 -6.64
N ASP A 202 -5.59 7.71 -7.77
CA ASP A 202 -4.70 7.61 -8.93
C ASP A 202 -3.24 7.93 -8.60
N MET A 203 -3.01 8.95 -7.75
CA MET A 203 -1.66 9.37 -7.38
C MET A 203 -0.92 8.36 -6.51
N GLN A 204 -1.66 7.54 -5.76
CA GLN A 204 -1.11 6.51 -4.87
C GLN A 204 -1.20 5.11 -5.47
N GLN A 205 -1.89 4.96 -6.59
CA GLN A 205 -2.11 3.66 -7.23
C GLN A 205 -2.78 2.65 -6.29
N THR A 206 -3.73 3.14 -5.49
CA THR A 206 -4.44 2.35 -4.47
C THR A 206 -5.95 2.52 -4.59
N LEU A 207 -6.67 1.47 -4.23
CA LEU A 207 -8.10 1.53 -4.00
C LEU A 207 -8.36 2.06 -2.59
N VAL A 208 -9.36 2.92 -2.45
CA VAL A 208 -9.78 3.46 -1.15
C VAL A 208 -11.27 3.21 -0.91
N ALA A 209 -11.61 2.81 0.31
CA ALA A 209 -12.97 2.73 0.79
C ALA A 209 -13.13 3.56 2.07
N VAL A 210 -14.16 4.42 2.12
CA VAL A 210 -14.37 5.36 3.21
C VAL A 210 -15.79 5.24 3.76
N ASP A 211 -15.91 5.23 5.09
CA ASP A 211 -17.15 5.52 5.82
C ASP A 211 -16.84 6.52 6.95
N ASP A 212 -17.02 7.80 6.66
CA ASP A 212 -16.74 8.89 7.62
C ASP A 212 -17.61 8.82 8.88
N SER A 213 -18.76 8.15 8.81
CA SER A 213 -19.70 8.06 9.93
C SER A 213 -19.20 7.16 11.08
N ILE A 214 -18.31 6.24 10.77
CA ILE A 214 -17.62 5.37 11.74
C ILE A 214 -16.11 5.61 11.74
N GLY A 215 -15.63 6.60 10.95
CA GLY A 215 -14.22 6.92 10.84
C GLY A 215 -13.39 5.82 10.17
N LEU A 216 -14.02 4.96 9.34
CA LEU A 216 -13.32 3.92 8.62
C LEU A 216 -12.74 4.45 7.31
N ARG A 217 -11.46 4.17 7.09
CA ARG A 217 -10.77 4.45 5.83
C ARG A 217 -9.76 3.34 5.55
N ALA A 218 -10.02 2.55 4.53
CA ALA A 218 -9.21 1.39 4.12
C ALA A 218 -8.57 1.67 2.76
N TYR A 219 -7.33 1.21 2.58
CA TYR A 219 -6.53 1.35 1.37
C TYR A 219 -5.92 0.00 0.99
N ALA A 220 -5.91 -0.33 -0.30
CA ALA A 220 -5.26 -1.55 -0.81
C ALA A 220 -4.90 -1.43 -2.29
N GLN A 221 -4.02 -2.29 -2.78
CA GLN A 221 -3.68 -2.35 -4.20
C GLN A 221 -4.65 -3.20 -5.03
N SER A 222 -5.38 -4.09 -4.37
CA SER A 222 -6.39 -4.94 -5.00
C SER A 222 -7.72 -4.89 -4.25
N ARG A 223 -8.81 -5.25 -4.94
CA ARG A 223 -10.14 -5.33 -4.32
C ARG A 223 -10.19 -6.37 -3.19
N THR A 224 -9.54 -7.50 -3.38
CA THR A 224 -9.51 -8.57 -2.37
C THR A 224 -8.82 -8.10 -1.09
N GLU A 225 -7.68 -7.43 -1.22
CA GLU A 225 -7.00 -6.82 -0.09
C GLU A 225 -7.83 -5.70 0.54
N LEU A 226 -8.50 -4.85 -0.25
CA LEU A 226 -9.36 -3.80 0.27
C LEU A 226 -10.50 -4.35 1.14
N VAL A 227 -11.13 -5.43 0.71
CA VAL A 227 -12.15 -6.12 1.51
C VAL A 227 -11.56 -6.65 2.81
N HIS A 228 -10.37 -7.25 2.77
CA HIS A 228 -9.67 -7.72 3.97
C HIS A 228 -9.35 -6.58 4.95
N GLU A 229 -8.86 -5.46 4.45
CA GLU A 229 -8.57 -4.25 5.24
C GLU A 229 -9.84 -3.67 5.87
N ILE A 230 -10.97 -3.63 5.14
CA ILE A 230 -12.26 -3.20 5.72
C ILE A 230 -12.64 -4.08 6.91
N TYR A 231 -12.53 -5.40 6.80
CA TYR A 231 -12.81 -6.33 7.91
C TYR A 231 -11.87 -6.09 9.09
N GLY A 232 -10.58 -5.94 8.83
CA GLY A 232 -9.58 -5.65 9.86
C GLY A 232 -9.88 -4.36 10.63
N HIS A 233 -10.25 -3.30 9.89
CA HIS A 233 -10.62 -2.02 10.48
C HIS A 233 -11.91 -2.10 11.30
N LEU A 234 -12.93 -2.79 10.81
CA LEU A 234 -14.17 -2.99 11.55
C LEU A 234 -13.91 -3.72 12.87
N ALA A 235 -13.09 -4.77 12.85
CA ALA A 235 -12.72 -5.51 14.05
C ALA A 235 -11.95 -4.62 15.04
N MET A 236 -10.98 -3.83 14.56
CA MET A 236 -10.22 -2.90 15.38
C MET A 236 -11.12 -1.82 16.00
N LEU A 237 -11.96 -1.15 15.19
CA LEU A 237 -12.88 -0.11 15.67
C LEU A 237 -13.84 -0.67 16.73
N TRP A 238 -14.29 -1.92 16.56
CA TRP A 238 -15.14 -2.57 17.55
C TRP A 238 -14.41 -2.81 18.87
N GLN A 239 -13.21 -3.35 18.84
CA GLN A 239 -12.39 -3.60 20.04
C GLN A 239 -12.06 -2.30 20.77
N GLU A 240 -11.62 -1.26 20.03
CA GLU A 240 -11.15 -0.02 20.61
C GLU A 240 -12.28 0.90 21.10
N TYR A 241 -13.46 0.90 20.45
CA TYR A 241 -14.51 1.87 20.76
C TYR A 241 -15.80 1.26 21.29
N VAL A 242 -16.00 -0.05 21.16
CA VAL A 242 -17.22 -0.73 21.61
C VAL A 242 -16.96 -1.63 22.83
N GLU A 243 -15.87 -2.41 22.82
CA GLU A 243 -15.53 -3.35 23.89
C GLU A 243 -14.55 -2.79 24.93
N THR A 244 -13.91 -1.68 24.64
CA THR A 244 -12.93 -1.09 25.55
C THR A 244 -13.54 -0.67 26.90
N THR A 245 -12.74 -0.81 27.94
CA THR A 245 -13.06 -0.31 29.29
C THR A 245 -12.38 1.05 29.58
N ASP A 246 -11.57 1.54 28.63
CA ASP A 246 -10.82 2.77 28.79
C ASP A 246 -11.70 4.02 28.65
N GLU A 247 -11.25 5.12 29.19
CA GLU A 247 -11.95 6.39 29.07
C GLU A 247 -11.75 6.99 27.67
N LEU A 248 -12.81 6.98 26.87
CA LEU A 248 -12.80 7.45 25.49
C LEU A 248 -13.08 8.96 25.41
N THR A 249 -12.49 9.61 24.40
CA THR A 249 -12.85 10.98 24.00
C THR A 249 -14.29 11.03 23.48
N VAL A 250 -14.85 12.25 23.33
CA VAL A 250 -16.22 12.45 22.83
C VAL A 250 -16.38 11.85 21.43
N ASP A 251 -15.40 12.08 20.55
CA ASP A 251 -15.45 11.59 19.16
C ASP A 251 -15.36 10.06 19.11
N ALA A 252 -14.47 9.45 19.87
CA ALA A 252 -14.36 8.00 19.99
C ALA A 252 -15.67 7.37 20.54
N LYS A 253 -16.32 8.00 21.52
CA LYS A 253 -17.66 7.58 22.00
C LYS A 253 -18.73 7.65 20.92
N ASN A 254 -18.66 8.66 20.04
CA ASN A 254 -19.60 8.78 18.91
C ASN A 254 -19.41 7.67 17.90
N VAL A 255 -18.18 7.33 17.54
CA VAL A 255 -17.85 6.19 16.66
C VAL A 255 -18.38 4.87 17.27
N GLY A 256 -18.05 4.60 18.52
CA GLY A 256 -18.55 3.40 19.22
C GLY A 256 -20.07 3.31 19.29
N ARG A 257 -20.77 4.44 19.45
CA ARG A 257 -22.24 4.49 19.40
C ARG A 257 -22.75 4.20 18.00
N ALA A 258 -22.19 4.85 16.97
CA ALA A 258 -22.58 4.63 15.58
C ALA A 258 -22.41 3.17 15.13
N LEU A 259 -21.37 2.49 15.60
CA LEU A 259 -21.17 1.05 15.36
C LEU A 259 -22.24 0.20 16.08
N ARG A 260 -22.47 0.46 17.39
CA ARG A 260 -23.49 -0.29 18.16
C ARG A 260 -24.88 -0.14 17.57
N ASP A 261 -25.27 1.06 17.18
CA ASP A 261 -26.60 1.36 16.63
C ASP A 261 -26.86 0.64 15.31
N ARG A 262 -25.79 0.32 14.55
CA ARG A 262 -25.88 -0.37 13.26
C ARG A 262 -25.79 -1.89 13.36
N THR A 263 -25.35 -2.42 14.51
CA THR A 263 -25.08 -3.86 14.67
C THR A 263 -26.16 -4.55 15.52
N ARG A 264 -26.29 -5.85 15.30
CA ARG A 264 -27.05 -6.78 16.15
C ARG A 264 -26.06 -7.81 16.66
N THR A 265 -25.83 -7.84 17.95
CA THR A 265 -25.04 -8.93 18.54
C THR A 265 -25.89 -10.19 18.54
N ARG A 266 -25.50 -11.22 17.79
CA ARG A 266 -26.02 -12.56 17.98
C ARG A 266 -25.34 -13.12 19.23
N THR A 267 -26.14 -13.34 20.29
CA THR A 267 -25.75 -14.09 21.49
C THR A 267 -25.83 -15.58 21.19
#